data_cd2f5b0b841e81bfa605d951b213b630
#
_entry.id   cd2f5b0b841e81bfa605d951b213b630
#
_cell.length_a   1.000
_cell.length_b   1.000
_cell.length_c   1.000
_cell.angle_alpha   90.00
_cell.angle_beta   90.00
_cell.angle_gamma   90.00
#
_symmetry.space_group_name_H-M   'P 1'
#
loop_
_entity.id
_entity.type
_entity.pdbx_description
1 polymer ?
#
loop_
_entity_poly.entity_id
_entity_poly.type
_entity_poly.pdbx_seq_one_letter_code
_entity_poly.pdbx_strand_id
1 'polypeptide(L)'
;MSEQDKNVKLSDNERLKRESNFLRGTIEQDLKDEITGGFTADNFQLIRFHGMYQQDDRDIRGERAKQKLEPLHNVMLRARMPGGIIKPEQWLAIDKFADEKTSYGSIRLTTRQTFQFHGVLKPNIKGMHQMLNSVGIDSIATAGDVNRNVLCTTNPVESELHQEAYEWAAKISEHLLPKTKAYAEIWLNGEKAETTEEPILGSNYLPRKFKTTVTIPPNNEVDVHANDLNFVAIADNGKLVGFNVLVGGGLAMTHGDTATYPRKADDFGFIALADTLKIAEHVVSVQRDWGNRSNRKNAKTKYTLDRVGTDVFKAEVEQRAGVKFAPSRPYEFTHRGDRIGWVEGIDGKHHLTLFIQSGRILDLPGKPLKTGCRKIAEIHQGDFRMTANQNLIIAGVPADQKTVIEEIARNHGLIDDKDSEQRKNSMACVALPTCPLAMAEAERYLPSLIEKTEALLAKHGIPDDSIIMRVVGCPNGCGRAMLAEAGLVGKGPGKYNVYLGGNLEGTRIPKLYLENVGEDVYLDAFDKLIGQWASERNDGECFGDFVIRKGIVAEVKVSVTDFHA
;
A
#
# COMPACT_ATOMS: atom_id res chain seq x y z
N MET A 1 32.28 -4.62 7.32
CA MET A 1 32.38 -5.55 6.17
C MET A 1 33.64 -6.37 6.34
N SER A 2 33.51 -7.69 6.45
CA SER A 2 34.64 -8.58 6.48
C SER A 2 35.36 -8.62 5.12
N GLU A 3 36.62 -9.04 5.06
CA GLU A 3 37.37 -9.16 3.79
C GLU A 3 36.72 -10.12 2.79
N GLN A 4 35.86 -11.04 3.24
CA GLN A 4 35.06 -11.92 2.38
C GLN A 4 33.94 -11.19 1.62
N ASP A 5 33.50 -10.01 2.08
CA ASP A 5 32.43 -9.23 1.43
C ASP A 5 32.92 -8.44 0.20
N LYS A 6 34.23 -8.28 0.02
CA LYS A 6 34.80 -7.46 -1.07
C LYS A 6 34.65 -8.07 -2.47
N ASN A 7 34.36 -9.37 -2.58
CA ASN A 7 34.26 -10.08 -3.87
C ASN A 7 32.81 -10.41 -4.29
N VAL A 8 31.80 -9.97 -3.55
CA VAL A 8 30.40 -10.24 -3.90
C VAL A 8 29.93 -9.22 -4.94
N LYS A 9 29.54 -9.69 -6.14
CA LYS A 9 28.96 -8.83 -7.18
C LYS A 9 27.64 -8.24 -6.70
N LEU A 10 27.61 -6.94 -6.49
CA LEU A 10 26.41 -6.20 -6.10
C LEU A 10 25.40 -6.13 -7.27
N SER A 11 24.12 -5.95 -6.95
CA SER A 11 23.10 -5.70 -7.96
C SER A 11 23.34 -4.35 -8.65
N ASP A 12 22.92 -4.23 -9.91
CA ASP A 12 23.11 -3.01 -10.69
C ASP A 12 22.43 -1.77 -10.06
N ASN A 13 21.35 -1.97 -9.31
CA ASN A 13 20.73 -0.89 -8.53
C ASN A 13 21.68 -0.27 -7.49
N GLU A 14 22.64 -1.03 -6.95
CA GLU A 14 23.63 -0.50 -6.01
C GLU A 14 24.65 0.39 -6.73
N ARG A 15 25.04 0.03 -7.98
CA ARG A 15 25.85 0.88 -8.85
C ARG A 15 25.12 2.21 -9.13
N LEU A 16 23.89 2.14 -9.60
CA LEU A 16 23.08 3.31 -9.91
C LEU A 16 22.97 4.29 -8.75
N LYS A 17 22.68 3.78 -7.54
CA LYS A 17 22.58 4.63 -6.34
C LYS A 17 23.87 5.40 -6.04
N ARG A 18 25.04 4.76 -6.24
CA ARG A 18 26.35 5.39 -5.97
C ARG A 18 26.78 6.37 -7.05
N GLU A 19 26.53 6.03 -8.33
CA GLU A 19 27.09 6.76 -9.49
C GLU A 19 26.16 7.84 -10.04
N SER A 20 24.94 7.95 -9.54
CA SER A 20 23.88 8.79 -10.09
C SER A 20 23.88 10.24 -9.60
N ASN A 21 24.95 10.74 -9.02
CA ASN A 21 24.99 12.10 -8.47
C ASN A 21 23.77 12.38 -7.58
N PHE A 22 23.68 11.66 -6.45
CA PHE A 22 22.56 11.74 -5.51
C PHE A 22 21.18 11.47 -6.15
N LEU A 23 21.05 10.38 -6.91
CA LEU A 23 19.82 9.92 -7.57
C LEU A 23 19.29 10.84 -8.69
N ARG A 24 20.05 11.82 -9.12
CA ARG A 24 19.68 12.72 -10.22
C ARG A 24 19.92 12.09 -11.59
N GLY A 25 21.02 11.35 -11.73
CA GLY A 25 21.43 10.79 -13.01
C GLY A 25 21.44 11.82 -14.12
N THR A 26 20.86 11.45 -15.24
CA THR A 26 20.62 12.32 -16.41
C THR A 26 19.12 12.60 -16.63
N ILE A 27 18.32 12.62 -15.54
CA ILE A 27 16.86 12.81 -15.63
C ILE A 27 16.52 14.15 -16.31
N GLU A 28 17.30 15.20 -16.05
CA GLU A 28 17.08 16.50 -16.66
C GLU A 28 17.24 16.46 -18.19
N GLN A 29 18.20 15.68 -18.69
CA GLN A 29 18.40 15.48 -20.13
C GLN A 29 17.23 14.72 -20.75
N ASP A 30 16.79 13.63 -20.10
CA ASP A 30 15.62 12.86 -20.57
C ASP A 30 14.34 13.71 -20.57
N LEU A 31 14.17 14.61 -19.60
CA LEU A 31 13.01 15.53 -19.57
C LEU A 31 13.02 16.57 -20.69
N LYS A 32 14.20 16.90 -21.24
CA LYS A 32 14.38 17.81 -22.37
C LYS A 32 14.34 17.11 -23.74
N ASP A 33 14.44 15.79 -23.74
CA ASP A 33 14.36 15.00 -24.97
C ASP A 33 12.91 14.91 -25.45
N GLU A 34 12.63 15.48 -26.61
CA GLU A 34 11.30 15.49 -27.25
C GLU A 34 11.11 14.33 -28.25
N ILE A 35 12.15 13.51 -28.52
CA ILE A 35 12.09 12.43 -29.52
C ILE A 35 11.32 11.23 -28.95
N THR A 36 11.56 10.88 -27.69
CA THR A 36 10.85 9.79 -27.00
C THR A 36 10.06 10.25 -25.79
N GLY A 37 8.92 9.64 -25.54
CA GLY A 37 8.15 9.84 -24.29
C GLY A 37 8.71 9.06 -23.10
N GLY A 38 9.70 8.18 -23.30
CA GLY A 38 10.32 7.34 -22.29
C GLY A 38 11.52 7.98 -21.60
N PHE A 39 12.06 7.27 -20.62
CA PHE A 39 13.31 7.55 -19.92
C PHE A 39 14.37 6.52 -20.29
N THR A 40 15.64 6.90 -20.29
CA THR A 40 16.78 5.99 -20.44
C THR A 40 16.79 4.91 -19.35
N ALA A 41 17.49 3.79 -19.58
CA ALA A 41 17.45 2.62 -18.71
C ALA A 41 17.82 2.93 -17.23
N ASP A 42 18.85 3.75 -17.03
CA ASP A 42 19.26 4.16 -15.68
C ASP A 42 18.24 5.12 -15.05
N ASN A 43 17.77 6.11 -15.80
CA ASN A 43 16.76 7.05 -15.32
C ASN A 43 15.41 6.38 -15.07
N PHE A 44 15.03 5.37 -15.83
CA PHE A 44 13.85 4.52 -15.55
C PHE A 44 13.88 3.94 -14.12
N GLN A 45 15.06 3.65 -13.56
CA GLN A 45 15.21 3.21 -12.18
C GLN A 45 15.24 4.40 -11.20
N LEU A 46 15.92 5.49 -11.57
CA LEU A 46 16.14 6.64 -10.71
C LEU A 46 14.87 7.45 -10.46
N ILE A 47 14.00 7.63 -11.45
CA ILE A 47 12.72 8.37 -11.27
C ILE A 47 11.85 7.77 -10.16
N ARG A 48 12.04 6.50 -9.80
CA ARG A 48 11.33 5.87 -8.68
C ARG A 48 11.63 6.55 -7.36
N PHE A 49 12.85 7.01 -7.15
CA PHE A 49 13.21 7.73 -5.93
C PHE A 49 12.51 9.09 -5.83
N HIS A 50 12.04 9.61 -6.97
CA HIS A 50 11.27 10.84 -7.08
C HIS A 50 9.74 10.61 -7.10
N GLY A 51 9.29 9.42 -6.70
CA GLY A 51 7.88 9.08 -6.58
C GLY A 51 7.20 8.62 -7.87
N MET A 52 7.96 8.48 -8.95
CA MET A 52 7.44 8.17 -10.28
C MET A 52 7.76 6.75 -10.73
N TYR A 53 6.90 6.19 -11.58
CA TYR A 53 7.15 4.95 -12.30
C TYR A 53 6.78 5.14 -13.76
N GLN A 54 7.71 4.91 -14.68
CA GLN A 54 7.37 4.86 -16.09
C GLN A 54 6.48 3.66 -16.36
N GLN A 55 5.44 3.91 -17.10
CA GLN A 55 4.42 2.98 -17.56
C GLN A 55 4.14 3.20 -19.05
N ASP A 56 3.30 2.37 -19.64
CA ASP A 56 2.65 2.61 -20.92
C ASP A 56 1.26 1.98 -20.90
N ASP A 57 0.41 2.38 -21.82
CA ASP A 57 -0.90 1.77 -22.01
C ASP A 57 -0.75 0.51 -22.86
N ARG A 58 -0.89 -0.65 -22.21
CA ARG A 58 -0.67 -1.96 -22.85
C ARG A 58 -1.83 -2.37 -23.76
N ASP A 59 -3.02 -1.79 -23.60
CA ASP A 59 -4.16 -2.10 -24.47
C ASP A 59 -3.94 -1.59 -25.90
N ILE A 60 -3.31 -0.42 -26.05
CA ILE A 60 -3.03 0.20 -27.36
C ILE A 60 -1.62 -0.10 -27.88
N ARG A 61 -0.78 -0.80 -27.09
CA ARG A 61 0.62 -1.09 -27.48
C ARG A 61 0.74 -1.80 -28.82
N GLY A 62 -0.12 -2.80 -29.06
CA GLY A 62 -0.12 -3.56 -30.30
C GLY A 62 -0.49 -2.72 -31.53
N GLU A 63 -1.47 -1.84 -31.40
CA GLU A 63 -1.89 -0.94 -32.47
C GLU A 63 -0.80 0.09 -32.80
N ARG A 64 -0.20 0.68 -31.77
CA ARG A 64 0.94 1.60 -31.95
C ARG A 64 2.13 0.92 -32.64
N ALA A 65 2.43 -0.33 -32.28
CA ALA A 65 3.50 -1.09 -32.91
C ALA A 65 3.24 -1.32 -34.40
N LYS A 66 1.99 -1.60 -34.84
CA LYS A 66 1.60 -1.71 -36.26
C LYS A 66 1.83 -0.40 -37.00
N GLN A 67 1.63 0.73 -36.35
CA GLN A 67 1.87 2.08 -36.87
C GLN A 67 3.35 2.51 -36.77
N LYS A 68 4.27 1.64 -36.32
CA LYS A 68 5.69 1.92 -36.09
C LYS A 68 5.94 3.07 -35.09
N LEU A 69 5.00 3.26 -34.14
CA LEU A 69 5.12 4.20 -33.05
C LEU A 69 5.67 3.50 -31.81
N GLU A 70 6.41 4.23 -30.98
CA GLU A 70 6.81 3.76 -29.65
C GLU A 70 5.58 3.49 -28.76
N PRO A 71 5.69 2.68 -27.69
CA PRO A 71 4.66 2.60 -26.68
C PRO A 71 4.25 3.99 -26.17
N LEU A 72 2.98 4.19 -25.81
CA LEU A 72 2.55 5.46 -25.22
C LEU A 72 3.09 5.56 -23.79
N HIS A 73 4.37 5.96 -23.70
CA HIS A 73 5.04 6.13 -22.42
C HIS A 73 4.36 7.22 -21.60
N ASN A 74 4.15 6.92 -20.34
CA ASN A 74 3.63 7.85 -19.35
C ASN A 74 4.24 7.53 -17.98
N VAL A 75 4.00 8.34 -17.00
CA VAL A 75 4.38 8.06 -15.62
C VAL A 75 3.17 7.96 -14.71
N MET A 76 3.27 7.04 -13.77
CA MET A 76 2.48 7.04 -12.56
C MET A 76 3.23 7.81 -11.49
N LEU A 77 2.58 8.76 -10.84
CA LEU A 77 3.09 9.43 -9.64
C LEU A 77 2.36 8.92 -8.40
N ARG A 78 3.08 8.89 -7.28
CA ARG A 78 2.52 8.67 -5.95
C ARG A 78 2.95 9.81 -5.03
N ALA A 79 2.00 10.44 -4.32
CA ALA A 79 2.27 11.49 -3.36
C ALA A 79 2.62 10.93 -1.97
N ARG A 80 3.32 11.71 -1.15
CA ARG A 80 3.59 11.41 0.27
C ARG A 80 2.51 12.04 1.13
N MET A 81 1.83 11.22 1.91
CA MET A 81 0.70 11.60 2.76
C MET A 81 0.65 10.66 3.96
N PRO A 82 1.45 10.90 5.00
CA PRO A 82 1.43 10.07 6.20
C PRO A 82 0.00 9.97 6.77
N GLY A 83 -0.48 8.74 7.06
CA GLY A 83 -1.83 8.50 7.52
C GLY A 83 -2.95 8.88 6.54
N GLY A 84 -2.63 9.29 5.31
CA GLY A 84 -3.62 9.51 4.24
C GLY A 84 -4.44 10.79 4.33
N ILE A 85 -4.08 11.78 5.17
CA ILE A 85 -4.86 13.00 5.36
C ILE A 85 -4.53 14.05 4.30
N ILE A 86 -5.57 14.70 3.77
CA ILE A 86 -5.50 15.75 2.75
C ILE A 86 -6.60 16.79 3.01
N LYS A 87 -6.29 18.06 2.73
CA LYS A 87 -7.25 19.15 2.84
C LYS A 87 -8.09 19.31 1.58
N PRO A 88 -9.30 19.88 1.66
CA PRO A 88 -10.15 20.11 0.50
C PRO A 88 -9.47 20.91 -0.63
N GLU A 89 -8.73 21.96 -0.30
CA GLU A 89 -8.00 22.76 -1.30
C GLU A 89 -6.90 21.95 -2.02
N GLN A 90 -6.26 21.03 -1.31
CA GLN A 90 -5.30 20.08 -1.91
C GLN A 90 -6.02 19.12 -2.85
N TRP A 91 -7.20 18.61 -2.45
CA TRP A 91 -8.03 17.76 -3.30
C TRP A 91 -8.42 18.46 -4.60
N LEU A 92 -8.89 19.71 -4.53
CA LEU A 92 -9.28 20.49 -5.71
C LEU A 92 -8.11 20.69 -6.68
N ALA A 93 -6.89 20.94 -6.19
CA ALA A 93 -5.69 21.04 -7.04
C ALA A 93 -5.36 19.72 -7.73
N ILE A 94 -5.45 18.58 -7.01
CA ILE A 94 -5.22 17.24 -7.53
C ILE A 94 -6.26 16.89 -8.58
N ASP A 95 -7.53 17.16 -8.29
CA ASP A 95 -8.67 16.89 -9.18
C ASP A 95 -8.53 17.66 -10.50
N LYS A 96 -8.23 18.96 -10.44
CA LYS A 96 -7.98 19.79 -11.61
C LYS A 96 -6.81 19.27 -12.45
N PHE A 97 -5.69 18.90 -11.81
CA PHE A 97 -4.54 18.35 -12.52
C PHE A 97 -4.88 17.01 -13.20
N ALA A 98 -5.66 16.16 -12.55
CA ALA A 98 -6.11 14.90 -13.13
C ALA A 98 -6.89 15.13 -14.45
N ASP A 99 -7.81 16.10 -14.48
CA ASP A 99 -8.58 16.43 -15.67
C ASP A 99 -7.75 17.03 -16.80
N GLU A 100 -6.88 17.99 -16.47
CA GLU A 100 -6.21 18.80 -17.48
C GLU A 100 -4.91 18.19 -18.01
N LYS A 101 -4.24 17.32 -17.21
CA LYS A 101 -2.83 16.97 -17.44
C LYS A 101 -2.55 15.46 -17.39
N THR A 102 -3.57 14.62 -17.25
CA THR A 102 -3.41 13.16 -17.33
C THR A 102 -4.26 12.56 -18.45
N SER A 103 -3.80 11.45 -19.02
CA SER A 103 -4.52 10.78 -20.11
C SER A 103 -5.81 10.06 -19.65
N TYR A 104 -5.94 9.80 -18.35
CA TYR A 104 -7.08 9.03 -17.82
C TYR A 104 -8.07 9.89 -17.04
N GLY A 105 -7.76 11.14 -16.71
CA GLY A 105 -8.63 12.03 -15.95
C GLY A 105 -9.04 11.49 -14.57
N SER A 106 -8.31 10.52 -14.01
CA SER A 106 -8.71 9.81 -12.81
C SER A 106 -7.72 9.99 -11.65
N ILE A 107 -8.24 9.88 -10.43
CA ILE A 107 -7.48 9.80 -9.18
C ILE A 107 -7.62 8.37 -8.68
N ARG A 108 -6.53 7.74 -8.23
CA ARG A 108 -6.60 6.41 -7.65
C ARG A 108 -6.09 6.40 -6.21
N LEU A 109 -6.95 6.04 -5.28
CA LEU A 109 -6.60 5.78 -3.89
C LEU A 109 -5.87 4.44 -3.77
N THR A 110 -4.91 4.34 -2.87
CA THR A 110 -4.04 3.15 -2.80
C THR A 110 -4.08 2.48 -1.44
N THR A 111 -3.65 1.21 -1.39
CA THR A 111 -3.44 0.46 -0.15
C THR A 111 -2.32 1.04 0.75
N ARG A 112 -1.73 2.18 0.38
CA ARG A 112 -0.73 2.91 1.18
C ARG A 112 -1.22 4.30 1.57
N GLN A 113 -2.54 4.51 1.64
CA GLN A 113 -3.16 5.76 2.10
C GLN A 113 -2.61 6.99 1.36
N THR A 114 -2.54 6.91 0.06
CA THR A 114 -2.13 8.00 -0.81
C THR A 114 -2.83 7.86 -2.14
N PHE A 115 -2.84 8.93 -2.93
CA PHE A 115 -3.35 8.86 -4.29
C PHE A 115 -2.23 8.58 -5.31
N GLN A 116 -2.66 8.16 -6.49
CA GLN A 116 -1.82 8.02 -7.67
C GLN A 116 -2.47 8.75 -8.85
N PHE A 117 -1.64 9.47 -9.61
CA PHE A 117 -1.95 9.78 -11.00
C PHE A 117 -1.43 8.65 -11.90
N HIS A 118 -2.18 8.34 -12.93
CA HIS A 118 -1.76 7.50 -14.04
C HIS A 118 -1.88 8.30 -15.33
N GLY A 119 -1.07 7.98 -16.34
CA GLY A 119 -1.15 8.65 -17.63
C GLY A 119 -0.59 10.08 -17.67
N VAL A 120 0.34 10.43 -16.80
CA VAL A 120 1.05 11.72 -16.89
C VAL A 120 2.11 11.61 -17.98
N LEU A 121 1.96 12.38 -19.05
CA LEU A 121 2.96 12.42 -20.12
C LEU A 121 4.19 13.23 -19.71
N LYS A 122 5.35 12.91 -20.29
CA LYS A 122 6.64 13.51 -19.95
C LYS A 122 6.64 15.06 -19.91
N PRO A 123 6.01 15.80 -20.85
CA PRO A 123 5.95 17.26 -20.78
C PRO A 123 5.21 17.81 -19.55
N ASN A 124 4.29 17.02 -18.96
CA ASN A 124 3.49 17.44 -17.81
C ASN A 124 4.15 17.15 -16.44
N ILE A 125 5.28 16.43 -16.41
CA ILE A 125 5.96 16.02 -15.14
C ILE A 125 6.40 17.25 -14.33
N LYS A 126 7.02 18.25 -14.95
CA LYS A 126 7.43 19.48 -14.24
C LYS A 126 6.23 20.20 -13.63
N GLY A 127 5.16 20.38 -14.40
CA GLY A 127 3.92 21.02 -13.93
C GLY A 127 3.24 20.23 -12.80
N MET A 128 3.34 18.90 -12.84
CA MET A 128 2.85 18.01 -11.78
C MET A 128 3.55 18.27 -10.44
N HIS A 129 4.88 18.30 -10.42
CA HIS A 129 5.62 18.59 -9.19
C HIS A 129 5.41 20.02 -8.70
N GLN A 130 5.31 21.00 -9.62
CA GLN A 130 4.99 22.39 -9.27
C GLN A 130 3.60 22.50 -8.61
N MET A 131 2.59 21.83 -9.17
CA MET A 131 1.24 21.79 -8.59
C MET A 131 1.26 21.16 -7.20
N LEU A 132 1.89 20.00 -7.01
CA LEU A 132 1.97 19.34 -5.70
C LEU A 132 2.65 20.26 -4.67
N ASN A 133 3.79 20.83 -5.01
CA ASN A 133 4.52 21.73 -4.11
C ASN A 133 3.73 22.98 -3.76
N SER A 134 2.93 23.54 -4.69
CA SER A 134 2.11 24.72 -4.44
C SER A 134 1.02 24.51 -3.38
N VAL A 135 0.64 23.25 -3.15
CA VAL A 135 -0.34 22.87 -2.11
C VAL A 135 0.30 22.10 -0.94
N GLY A 136 1.63 22.16 -0.81
CA GLY A 136 2.37 21.57 0.31
C GLY A 136 2.43 20.04 0.29
N ILE A 137 2.31 19.42 -0.88
CA ILE A 137 2.45 17.97 -1.09
C ILE A 137 3.75 17.69 -1.83
N ASP A 138 4.40 16.58 -1.50
CA ASP A 138 5.57 16.07 -2.22
C ASP A 138 5.41 14.60 -2.61
N SER A 139 6.37 14.07 -3.35
CA SER A 139 6.45 12.67 -3.75
C SER A 139 7.70 11.95 -3.21
N ILE A 140 8.41 12.58 -2.28
CA ILE A 140 9.62 12.03 -1.67
C ILE A 140 9.25 10.78 -0.86
N ALA A 141 10.13 9.78 -0.89
CA ALA A 141 9.96 8.54 -0.12
C ALA A 141 8.66 7.74 -0.42
N THR A 142 8.06 7.92 -1.59
CA THR A 142 6.88 7.14 -1.99
C THR A 142 7.21 5.98 -2.92
N ALA A 143 8.40 5.97 -3.48
CA ALA A 143 8.95 4.92 -4.34
C ALA A 143 10.48 4.80 -4.13
N GLY A 144 11.15 3.83 -4.77
CA GLY A 144 12.59 3.58 -4.59
C GLY A 144 12.93 2.74 -3.35
N ASP A 145 14.22 2.68 -3.03
CA ASP A 145 14.77 1.89 -1.93
C ASP A 145 14.95 2.77 -0.67
N VAL A 146 13.84 3.21 -0.15
CA VAL A 146 13.68 4.11 1.01
C VAL A 146 12.51 3.66 1.87
N ASN A 147 12.33 4.25 3.05
CA ASN A 147 11.08 4.13 3.79
C ASN A 147 9.95 4.78 2.98
N ARG A 148 8.82 4.07 2.88
CA ARG A 148 7.66 4.49 2.08
C ARG A 148 6.68 5.30 2.92
N ASN A 149 5.62 5.82 2.28
CA ASN A 149 4.53 6.48 2.99
C ASN A 149 4.12 5.69 4.22
N VAL A 150 4.11 6.32 5.40
CA VAL A 150 3.76 5.67 6.67
C VAL A 150 2.24 5.59 6.76
N LEU A 151 1.73 4.38 6.98
CA LEU A 151 0.31 4.16 7.21
C LEU A 151 -0.05 4.42 8.68
N CYS A 152 -1.30 4.82 8.90
CA CYS A 152 -1.88 4.90 10.22
C CYS A 152 -3.35 4.47 10.16
N THR A 153 -3.88 3.92 11.24
CA THR A 153 -5.33 3.74 11.40
C THR A 153 -6.05 5.04 11.11
N THR A 154 -7.03 5.01 10.21
CA THR A 154 -7.62 6.23 9.63
C THR A 154 -8.90 6.68 10.28
N ASN A 155 -9.52 5.87 11.12
CA ASN A 155 -10.77 6.25 11.74
C ASN A 155 -10.53 7.41 12.72
N PRO A 156 -10.92 8.66 12.36
CA PRO A 156 -10.37 9.84 13.03
C PRO A 156 -10.92 10.06 14.42
N VAL A 157 -11.94 9.31 14.88
CA VAL A 157 -12.83 9.93 15.84
C VAL A 157 -13.45 9.01 16.87
N GLU A 158 -12.90 7.83 17.03
CA GLU A 158 -13.34 6.93 18.10
C GLU A 158 -12.70 7.30 19.45
N SER A 159 -11.57 8.01 19.41
CA SER A 159 -10.85 8.40 20.62
C SER A 159 -9.76 9.44 20.31
N GLU A 160 -9.30 10.17 21.35
CA GLU A 160 -8.12 11.04 21.26
C GLU A 160 -6.86 10.28 20.80
N LEU A 161 -6.78 8.98 21.09
CA LEU A 161 -5.70 8.09 20.68
C LEU A 161 -5.46 8.09 19.16
N HIS A 162 -6.49 8.27 18.33
CA HIS A 162 -6.36 8.31 16.88
C HIS A 162 -5.56 9.54 16.42
N GLN A 163 -5.75 10.68 17.05
CA GLN A 163 -4.98 11.88 16.76
C GLN A 163 -3.52 11.72 17.21
N GLU A 164 -3.28 11.17 18.41
CA GLU A 164 -1.93 10.90 18.91
C GLU A 164 -1.17 9.92 18.01
N ALA A 165 -1.82 8.82 17.59
CA ALA A 165 -1.22 7.83 16.67
C ALA A 165 -0.88 8.42 15.30
N TYR A 166 -1.77 9.27 14.75
CA TYR A 166 -1.50 9.99 13.51
C TYR A 166 -0.28 10.90 13.62
N GLU A 167 -0.16 11.65 14.71
CA GLU A 167 1.00 12.52 14.95
C GLU A 167 2.31 11.71 15.00
N TRP A 168 2.29 10.52 15.60
CA TRP A 168 3.45 9.64 15.58
C TRP A 168 3.74 9.09 14.18
N ALA A 169 2.73 8.73 13.39
CA ALA A 169 2.93 8.33 12.01
C ALA A 169 3.58 9.45 11.17
N ALA A 170 3.14 10.70 11.36
CA ALA A 170 3.73 11.87 10.72
C ALA A 170 5.18 12.11 11.19
N LYS A 171 5.46 12.05 12.50
CA LYS A 171 6.81 12.19 13.08
C LYS A 171 7.76 11.11 12.56
N ILE A 172 7.33 9.84 12.50
CA ILE A 172 8.11 8.74 11.96
C ILE A 172 8.39 8.96 10.46
N SER A 173 7.38 9.37 9.69
CA SER A 173 7.54 9.67 8.28
C SER A 173 8.58 10.76 8.04
N GLU A 174 8.50 11.85 8.77
CA GLU A 174 9.43 12.98 8.65
C GLU A 174 10.86 12.59 9.09
N HIS A 175 10.98 11.87 10.21
CA HIS A 175 12.26 11.43 10.74
C HIS A 175 13.03 10.53 9.76
N LEU A 176 12.33 9.62 9.07
CA LEU A 176 12.92 8.66 8.13
C LEU A 176 13.01 9.17 6.68
N LEU A 177 12.70 10.45 6.42
CA LEU A 177 12.88 11.03 5.10
C LEU A 177 14.37 11.10 4.71
N PRO A 178 14.70 10.82 3.43
CA PRO A 178 16.02 11.11 2.90
C PRO A 178 16.31 12.61 2.93
N LYS A 179 17.49 12.98 3.40
CA LYS A 179 17.95 14.39 3.52
C LYS A 179 19.04 14.73 2.53
N THR A 180 18.98 14.18 1.31
CA THR A 180 20.01 14.31 0.30
C THR A 180 19.77 15.48 -0.66
N LYS A 181 20.82 15.89 -1.37
CA LYS A 181 20.78 16.82 -2.52
C LYS A 181 19.87 16.37 -3.67
N ALA A 182 19.39 15.10 -3.67
CA ALA A 182 18.47 14.60 -4.68
C ALA A 182 17.18 15.42 -4.75
N TYR A 183 16.71 15.94 -3.62
CA TYR A 183 15.40 16.56 -3.47
C TYR A 183 15.43 18.06 -3.22
N ALA A 184 16.52 18.58 -2.66
CA ALA A 184 16.67 20.00 -2.38
C ALA A 184 18.14 20.45 -2.49
N GLU A 185 18.35 21.69 -2.89
CA GLU A 185 19.66 22.34 -2.87
C GLU A 185 19.54 23.61 -2.06
N ILE A 186 20.54 23.86 -1.20
CA ILE A 186 20.63 25.08 -0.43
C ILE A 186 21.70 25.97 -1.10
N TRP A 187 21.32 27.19 -1.42
CA TRP A 187 22.21 28.21 -1.99
C TRP A 187 22.35 29.34 -0.99
N LEU A 188 23.57 29.66 -0.63
CA LEU A 188 23.92 30.81 0.23
C LEU A 188 24.76 31.80 -0.58
N ASN A 189 24.27 33.02 -0.70
CA ASN A 189 24.95 34.10 -1.44
C ASN A 189 25.36 33.74 -2.88
N GLY A 190 24.56 32.91 -3.56
CA GLY A 190 24.85 32.46 -4.92
C GLY A 190 25.80 31.26 -5.02
N GLU A 191 26.29 30.75 -3.90
CA GLU A 191 27.08 29.52 -3.83
C GLU A 191 26.26 28.37 -3.29
N LYS A 192 26.45 27.18 -3.89
CA LYS A 192 25.79 25.96 -3.45
C LYS A 192 26.43 25.46 -2.16
N ALA A 193 25.65 25.39 -1.09
CA ALA A 193 26.12 24.81 0.16
C ALA A 193 26.45 23.32 -0.02
N GLU A 194 27.61 22.89 0.45
CA GLU A 194 27.91 21.46 0.54
C GLU A 194 26.98 20.80 1.53
N THR A 195 26.31 19.74 1.11
CA THR A 195 25.48 18.93 2.00
C THR A 195 26.26 17.71 2.47
N THR A 196 26.11 17.39 3.74
CA THR A 196 26.64 16.18 4.37
C THR A 196 26.03 14.91 3.73
N GLU A 197 26.70 13.78 3.94
CA GLU A 197 26.14 12.46 3.61
C GLU A 197 24.74 12.26 4.22
N GLU A 198 23.94 11.43 3.58
CA GLU A 198 22.63 11.03 4.09
C GLU A 198 22.77 10.35 5.46
N PRO A 199 22.23 10.91 6.55
CA PRO A 199 22.59 10.46 7.90
C PRO A 199 22.03 9.07 8.24
N ILE A 200 20.80 8.75 7.80
CA ILE A 200 20.15 7.48 8.12
C ILE A 200 20.39 6.43 7.05
N LEU A 201 20.21 6.80 5.79
CA LEU A 201 20.25 5.86 4.67
C LEU A 201 21.65 5.65 4.08
N GLY A 202 22.61 6.54 4.36
CA GLY A 202 23.94 6.51 3.81
C GLY A 202 23.95 6.71 2.28
N SER A 203 25.13 6.62 1.65
CA SER A 203 25.32 6.84 0.21
C SER A 203 24.57 5.82 -0.68
N ASN A 204 24.27 4.63 -0.17
CA ASN A 204 23.67 3.52 -0.93
C ASN A 204 22.18 3.33 -0.66
N TYR A 205 21.56 4.11 0.19
CA TYR A 205 20.17 3.93 0.58
C TYR A 205 19.88 2.52 1.11
N LEU A 206 18.61 2.09 1.11
CA LEU A 206 18.27 0.74 1.55
C LEU A 206 18.51 -0.30 0.43
N PRO A 207 18.72 -1.58 0.77
CA PRO A 207 18.80 -2.65 -0.23
C PRO A 207 17.48 -2.86 -0.99
N ARG A 208 16.35 -2.50 -0.37
CA ARG A 208 15.00 -2.61 -0.96
C ARG A 208 14.05 -1.64 -0.30
N LYS A 209 12.86 -1.41 -0.94
CA LYS A 209 11.75 -0.64 -0.34
C LYS A 209 11.47 -1.12 1.07
N PHE A 210 11.27 -0.19 1.98
CA PHE A 210 10.91 -0.40 3.37
C PHE A 210 9.53 0.21 3.66
N LYS A 211 8.71 -0.40 4.49
CA LYS A 211 7.34 0.02 4.76
C LYS A 211 7.11 0.09 6.26
N THR A 212 6.54 1.20 6.71
CA THR A 212 6.22 1.44 8.12
C THR A 212 4.73 1.70 8.31
N THR A 213 4.18 1.23 9.43
CA THR A 213 2.77 1.42 9.81
C THR A 213 2.64 1.74 11.29
N VAL A 214 1.58 2.48 11.63
CA VAL A 214 1.06 2.63 12.99
C VAL A 214 -0.38 2.12 12.99
N THR A 215 -0.78 1.30 13.96
CA THR A 215 -2.14 0.75 14.06
C THR A 215 -2.69 0.86 15.46
N ILE A 216 -4.00 1.00 15.56
CA ILE A 216 -4.73 1.08 16.83
C ILE A 216 -5.65 -0.12 16.92
N PRO A 217 -5.38 -1.10 17.82
CA PRO A 217 -6.32 -2.17 18.08
C PRO A 217 -7.69 -1.65 18.52
N PRO A 218 -8.79 -2.35 18.24
CA PRO A 218 -8.89 -3.71 17.72
C PRO A 218 -8.92 -3.81 16.18
N ASN A 219 -8.79 -2.70 15.42
CA ASN A 219 -8.84 -2.71 13.97
C ASN A 219 -7.44 -2.86 13.34
N ASN A 220 -7.28 -3.83 12.43
CA ASN A 220 -6.06 -4.05 11.65
C ASN A 220 -6.21 -3.63 10.18
N GLU A 221 -6.84 -2.50 9.91
CA GLU A 221 -7.10 -2.01 8.54
C GLU A 221 -5.84 -1.80 7.71
N VAL A 222 -4.71 -1.49 8.37
CA VAL A 222 -3.41 -1.31 7.71
C VAL A 222 -2.69 -2.63 7.39
N ASP A 223 -3.25 -3.80 7.78
CA ASP A 223 -2.60 -5.11 7.70
C ASP A 223 -1.18 -5.08 8.28
N VAL A 224 -1.09 -4.80 9.58
CA VAL A 224 0.15 -4.53 10.30
C VAL A 224 1.25 -5.57 10.04
N HIS A 225 0.91 -6.85 9.96
CA HIS A 225 1.86 -7.94 9.72
C HIS A 225 2.48 -7.97 8.30
N ALA A 226 1.99 -7.13 7.38
CA ALA A 226 2.43 -7.09 5.98
C ALA A 226 3.59 -6.13 5.70
N ASN A 227 4.12 -5.45 6.70
CA ASN A 227 5.07 -4.36 6.53
C ASN A 227 6.39 -4.61 7.28
N ASP A 228 7.44 -3.89 6.88
CA ASP A 228 8.80 -4.13 7.39
C ASP A 228 8.97 -3.69 8.86
N LEU A 229 8.29 -2.60 9.28
CA LEU A 229 8.29 -2.05 10.64
C LEU A 229 6.89 -1.59 11.01
N ASN A 230 6.41 -1.99 12.18
CA ASN A 230 5.04 -1.74 12.58
C ASN A 230 4.96 -1.37 14.07
N PHE A 231 4.15 -0.38 14.37
CA PHE A 231 3.90 0.13 15.71
C PHE A 231 2.43 -0.12 16.05
N VAL A 232 2.17 -1.01 17.00
CA VAL A 232 0.83 -1.29 17.55
C VAL A 232 0.65 -0.42 18.77
N ALA A 233 -0.27 0.53 18.71
CA ALA A 233 -0.53 1.49 19.77
C ALA A 233 -1.00 0.79 21.06
N ILE A 234 -0.37 1.13 22.17
CA ILE A 234 -0.75 0.68 23.50
C ILE A 234 -1.19 1.91 24.30
N ALA A 235 -2.43 1.88 24.76
CA ALA A 235 -3.02 2.94 25.56
C ALA A 235 -3.17 2.52 27.02
N ASP A 236 -3.07 3.51 27.91
CA ASP A 236 -3.45 3.40 29.32
C ASP A 236 -4.39 4.56 29.65
N ASN A 237 -5.57 4.25 30.18
CA ASN A 237 -6.62 5.24 30.47
C ASN A 237 -6.96 6.16 29.27
N GLY A 238 -7.00 5.59 28.04
CA GLY A 238 -7.33 6.29 26.82
C GLY A 238 -6.20 7.13 26.21
N LYS A 239 -5.01 7.16 26.82
CA LYS A 239 -3.83 7.89 26.32
C LYS A 239 -2.77 6.94 25.80
N LEU A 240 -2.11 7.32 24.73
CA LEU A 240 -1.01 6.57 24.17
C LEU A 240 0.20 6.57 25.12
N VAL A 241 0.68 5.38 25.51
CA VAL A 241 1.83 5.23 26.43
C VAL A 241 3.06 4.63 25.75
N GLY A 242 2.90 4.05 24.56
CA GLY A 242 3.97 3.44 23.79
C GLY A 242 3.43 2.53 22.71
N PHE A 243 4.33 1.70 22.16
CA PHE A 243 4.00 0.79 21.07
C PHE A 243 4.58 -0.60 21.33
N ASN A 244 3.82 -1.65 20.99
CA ASN A 244 4.46 -2.90 20.63
C ASN A 244 5.01 -2.78 19.21
N VAL A 245 6.21 -3.30 18.98
CA VAL A 245 6.92 -3.17 17.70
C VAL A 245 7.00 -4.52 17.02
N LEU A 246 6.48 -4.58 15.78
CA LEU A 246 6.55 -5.78 14.95
C LEU A 246 7.47 -5.53 13.75
N VAL A 247 8.39 -6.45 13.45
CA VAL A 247 9.41 -6.26 12.41
C VAL A 247 9.47 -7.44 11.43
N GLY A 248 9.73 -7.17 10.17
CA GLY A 248 10.08 -8.20 9.17
C GLY A 248 8.91 -8.81 8.42
N GLY A 249 7.78 -8.10 8.31
CA GLY A 249 6.67 -8.50 7.46
C GLY A 249 6.86 -8.15 5.97
N GLY A 250 6.16 -8.88 5.11
CA GLY A 250 6.16 -8.58 3.68
C GLY A 250 5.51 -9.66 2.82
N LEU A 251 4.61 -9.27 1.92
CA LEU A 251 3.77 -10.21 1.17
C LEU A 251 4.30 -10.56 -0.23
N ALA A 252 5.22 -9.77 -0.80
CA ALA A 252 5.69 -9.98 -2.16
C ALA A 252 6.57 -11.23 -2.28
N MET A 253 6.39 -11.95 -3.38
CA MET A 253 7.22 -13.09 -3.79
C MET A 253 7.49 -13.05 -5.30
N THR A 254 8.16 -14.06 -5.83
CA THR A 254 8.39 -14.29 -7.26
C THR A 254 7.85 -15.67 -7.61
N HIS A 255 7.02 -15.78 -8.65
CA HIS A 255 6.52 -17.08 -9.11
C HIS A 255 7.66 -18.05 -9.45
N GLY A 256 7.52 -19.30 -8.99
CA GLY A 256 8.49 -20.36 -9.25
C GLY A 256 9.82 -20.25 -8.49
N ASP A 257 9.95 -19.28 -7.60
CA ASP A 257 11.16 -19.08 -6.79
C ASP A 257 10.82 -19.31 -5.31
N THR A 258 11.04 -20.54 -4.85
CA THR A 258 10.74 -20.98 -3.48
C THR A 258 11.59 -20.27 -2.41
N ALA A 259 12.68 -19.62 -2.81
CA ALA A 259 13.43 -18.74 -1.91
C ALA A 259 12.72 -17.43 -1.60
N THR A 260 11.53 -17.20 -2.21
CA THR A 260 10.69 -16.03 -1.98
C THR A 260 9.29 -16.43 -1.54
N TYR A 261 8.80 -15.85 -0.43
CA TYR A 261 7.54 -16.21 0.22
C TYR A 261 6.95 -14.99 0.95
N PRO A 262 5.63 -14.93 1.19
CA PRO A 262 5.04 -13.96 2.11
C PRO A 262 5.42 -14.29 3.55
N ARG A 263 5.58 -13.27 4.40
CA ARG A 263 5.95 -13.44 5.81
C ARG A 263 5.23 -12.42 6.67
N LYS A 264 4.77 -12.84 7.85
CA LYS A 264 4.29 -11.94 8.91
C LYS A 264 5.46 -11.30 9.65
N ALA A 265 5.23 -10.11 10.20
CA ALA A 265 6.18 -9.47 11.10
C ALA A 265 6.24 -10.19 12.46
N ASP A 266 7.45 -10.29 13.01
CA ASP A 266 7.71 -10.85 14.35
C ASP A 266 7.56 -9.77 15.42
N ASP A 267 7.14 -10.18 16.60
CA ASP A 267 7.01 -9.32 17.78
C ASP A 267 8.39 -9.09 18.43
N PHE A 268 8.82 -7.82 18.52
CA PHE A 268 10.06 -7.42 19.18
C PHE A 268 9.84 -7.00 20.63
N GLY A 269 8.62 -6.64 21.02
CA GLY A 269 8.30 -6.19 22.36
C GLY A 269 7.80 -4.74 22.40
N PHE A 270 7.60 -4.24 23.62
CA PHE A 270 7.09 -2.90 23.91
C PHE A 270 8.20 -1.86 24.07
N ILE A 271 7.94 -0.65 23.58
CA ILE A 271 8.76 0.55 23.80
C ILE A 271 7.90 1.72 24.28
N ALA A 272 8.50 2.62 25.09
CA ALA A 272 7.88 3.89 25.45
C ALA A 272 7.91 4.88 24.27
N LEU A 273 7.03 5.88 24.31
CA LEU A 273 6.95 6.91 23.24
C LEU A 273 8.28 7.62 22.97
N ALA A 274 9.06 7.91 24.02
CA ALA A 274 10.34 8.61 23.89
C ALA A 274 11.38 7.85 23.03
N ASP A 275 11.23 6.54 22.90
CA ASP A 275 12.17 5.67 22.17
C ASP A 275 11.74 5.37 20.73
N THR A 276 10.54 5.80 20.34
CA THR A 276 9.91 5.44 19.07
C THR A 276 10.78 5.80 17.86
N LEU A 277 11.28 7.04 17.77
CA LEU A 277 12.08 7.48 16.63
C LEU A 277 13.45 6.80 16.59
N LYS A 278 14.08 6.57 17.76
CA LYS A 278 15.36 5.84 17.84
C LYS A 278 15.20 4.41 17.34
N ILE A 279 14.16 3.72 17.79
CA ILE A 279 13.88 2.35 17.34
C ILE A 279 13.57 2.32 15.84
N ALA A 280 12.76 3.25 15.33
CA ALA A 280 12.47 3.35 13.90
C ALA A 280 13.76 3.52 13.06
N GLU A 281 14.63 4.45 13.46
CA GLU A 281 15.91 4.70 12.80
C GLU A 281 16.82 3.48 12.82
N HIS A 282 16.95 2.81 13.97
CA HIS A 282 17.89 1.72 14.09
C HIS A 282 17.40 0.41 13.47
N VAL A 283 16.10 0.14 13.41
CA VAL A 283 15.58 -0.96 12.57
C VAL A 283 15.90 -0.71 11.09
N VAL A 284 15.75 0.53 10.62
CA VAL A 284 16.12 0.93 9.25
C VAL A 284 17.63 0.81 9.03
N SER A 285 18.46 1.28 9.96
CA SER A 285 19.91 1.24 9.82
C SER A 285 20.49 -0.18 9.84
N VAL A 286 19.94 -1.09 10.68
CA VAL A 286 20.33 -2.52 10.66
C VAL A 286 19.94 -3.14 9.31
N GLN A 287 18.74 -2.90 8.81
CA GLN A 287 18.33 -3.38 7.50
C GLN A 287 19.19 -2.80 6.37
N ARG A 288 19.58 -1.52 6.45
CA ARG A 288 20.51 -0.88 5.51
C ARG A 288 21.83 -1.64 5.42
N ASP A 289 22.39 -2.00 6.57
CA ASP A 289 23.72 -2.60 6.68
C ASP A 289 23.72 -4.11 6.47
N TRP A 290 22.69 -4.81 6.93
CA TRP A 290 22.61 -6.26 6.90
C TRP A 290 21.78 -6.83 5.75
N GLY A 291 20.98 -6.03 5.08
CA GLY A 291 20.15 -6.48 3.96
C GLY A 291 20.97 -6.94 2.76
N ASN A 292 20.48 -7.94 2.04
CA ASN A 292 21.15 -8.50 0.87
C ASN A 292 21.18 -7.49 -0.29
N ARG A 293 22.38 -7.10 -0.73
CA ARG A 293 22.60 -6.14 -1.83
C ARG A 293 23.01 -6.80 -3.15
N SER A 294 23.34 -8.09 -3.13
CA SER A 294 23.68 -8.85 -4.34
C SER A 294 22.45 -9.48 -5.00
N ASN A 295 21.52 -10.02 -4.21
CA ASN A 295 20.28 -10.61 -4.70
C ASN A 295 19.07 -9.76 -4.31
N ARG A 296 18.57 -8.99 -5.27
CA ARG A 296 17.46 -8.07 -5.07
C ARG A 296 16.11 -8.76 -4.76
N LYS A 297 15.94 -10.04 -5.10
CA LYS A 297 14.74 -10.82 -4.76
C LYS A 297 14.67 -11.07 -3.25
N ASN A 298 15.80 -11.29 -2.60
CA ASN A 298 15.92 -11.56 -1.16
C ASN A 298 16.46 -10.37 -0.34
N ALA A 299 16.28 -9.14 -0.83
CA ALA A 299 16.83 -7.92 -0.21
C ALA A 299 15.93 -7.26 0.84
N LYS A 300 14.70 -7.79 1.07
CA LYS A 300 13.76 -7.22 2.06
C LYS A 300 14.10 -7.66 3.48
N THR A 301 13.63 -6.88 4.44
CA THR A 301 13.82 -7.08 5.89
C THR A 301 13.45 -8.50 6.33
N LYS A 302 12.34 -9.05 5.82
CA LYS A 302 11.91 -10.42 6.15
C LYS A 302 12.97 -11.48 5.88
N TYR A 303 13.71 -11.37 4.79
CA TYR A 303 14.78 -12.32 4.46
C TYR A 303 16.05 -12.06 5.26
N THR A 304 16.27 -10.82 5.70
CA THR A 304 17.36 -10.50 6.62
C THR A 304 17.11 -11.18 7.97
N LEU A 305 15.88 -11.06 8.51
CA LEU A 305 15.51 -11.73 9.76
C LEU A 305 15.63 -13.25 9.66
N ASP A 306 15.12 -13.88 8.60
CA ASP A 306 15.20 -15.33 8.44
C ASP A 306 16.65 -15.82 8.27
N ARG A 307 17.53 -15.00 7.71
CA ARG A 307 18.95 -15.32 7.54
C ARG A 307 19.77 -15.18 8.82
N VAL A 308 19.53 -14.13 9.60
CA VAL A 308 20.35 -13.83 10.79
C VAL A 308 19.71 -14.31 12.09
N GLY A 309 18.41 -14.54 12.10
CA GLY A 309 17.58 -14.80 13.28
C GLY A 309 16.98 -13.53 13.88
N THR A 310 15.72 -13.63 14.31
CA THR A 310 14.96 -12.52 14.88
C THR A 310 15.62 -11.94 16.13
N ASP A 311 16.10 -12.80 17.04
CA ASP A 311 16.76 -12.36 18.28
C ASP A 311 18.08 -11.64 18.03
N VAL A 312 18.86 -12.08 17.04
CA VAL A 312 20.13 -11.43 16.66
C VAL A 312 19.86 -10.06 16.05
N PHE A 313 18.85 -9.93 15.18
CA PHE A 313 18.46 -8.65 14.60
C PHE A 313 17.95 -7.69 15.68
N LYS A 314 17.10 -8.18 16.59
CA LYS A 314 16.59 -7.43 17.73
C LYS A 314 17.70 -6.91 18.65
N ALA A 315 18.65 -7.78 19.02
CA ALA A 315 19.78 -7.41 19.86
C ALA A 315 20.65 -6.30 19.24
N GLU A 316 20.87 -6.35 17.92
CA GLU A 316 21.59 -5.29 17.20
C GLU A 316 20.84 -3.96 17.21
N VAL A 317 19.50 -3.98 17.00
CA VAL A 317 18.66 -2.78 17.11
C VAL A 317 18.75 -2.18 18.51
N GLU A 318 18.64 -3.00 19.56
CA GLU A 318 18.77 -2.58 20.96
C GLU A 318 20.13 -1.96 21.24
N GLN A 319 21.21 -2.58 20.74
CA GLN A 319 22.58 -2.08 20.93
C GLN A 319 22.76 -0.71 20.27
N ARG A 320 22.30 -0.53 19.02
CA ARG A 320 22.41 0.75 18.30
C ARG A 320 21.58 1.84 18.93
N ALA A 321 20.34 1.52 19.30
CA ALA A 321 19.40 2.47 19.88
C ALA A 321 19.74 2.85 21.33
N GLY A 322 20.50 2.02 22.04
CA GLY A 322 20.70 2.16 23.49
C GLY A 322 19.41 1.95 24.29
N VAL A 323 18.46 1.16 23.74
CA VAL A 323 17.12 0.92 24.29
C VAL A 323 16.86 -0.57 24.30
N LYS A 324 16.23 -1.07 25.38
CA LYS A 324 15.78 -2.46 25.48
C LYS A 324 14.29 -2.57 25.29
N PHE A 325 13.85 -3.55 24.49
CA PHE A 325 12.43 -3.88 24.41
C PHE A 325 11.96 -4.54 25.70
N ALA A 326 10.90 -4.00 26.28
CA ALA A 326 10.13 -4.68 27.33
C ALA A 326 9.27 -5.80 26.72
N PRO A 327 8.76 -6.75 27.52
CA PRO A 327 7.74 -7.69 27.06
C PRO A 327 6.56 -6.97 26.42
N SER A 328 6.03 -7.52 25.33
CA SER A 328 4.86 -6.98 24.64
C SER A 328 3.68 -6.88 25.59
N ARG A 329 2.92 -5.80 25.48
CA ARG A 329 1.68 -5.60 26.21
C ARG A 329 0.51 -6.25 25.46
N PRO A 330 -0.51 -6.75 26.17
CA PRO A 330 -1.66 -7.39 25.53
C PRO A 330 -2.39 -6.45 24.57
N TYR A 331 -2.78 -6.97 23.41
CA TYR A 331 -3.67 -6.36 22.44
C TYR A 331 -4.36 -7.45 21.62
N GLU A 332 -5.44 -7.12 20.95
CA GLU A 332 -6.18 -8.04 20.11
C GLU A 332 -6.67 -7.32 18.86
N PHE A 333 -6.65 -8.00 17.72
CA PHE A 333 -7.32 -7.57 16.50
C PHE A 333 -8.56 -8.42 16.29
N THR A 334 -9.70 -7.78 16.05
CA THR A 334 -10.98 -8.44 15.82
C THR A 334 -11.51 -8.25 14.39
N HIS A 335 -10.99 -7.26 13.67
CA HIS A 335 -11.41 -6.95 12.30
C HIS A 335 -10.37 -6.09 11.57
N ARG A 336 -10.56 -5.88 10.27
CA ARG A 336 -9.67 -5.05 9.43
C ARG A 336 -10.39 -4.27 8.32
N GLY A 337 -11.70 -4.14 8.42
CA GLY A 337 -12.52 -3.41 7.46
C GLY A 337 -12.62 -1.92 7.79
N ASP A 338 -13.04 -1.14 6.79
CA ASP A 338 -13.45 0.24 7.00
C ASP A 338 -14.92 0.29 7.42
N ARG A 339 -15.28 1.21 8.29
CA ARG A 339 -16.68 1.46 8.64
C ARG A 339 -17.32 2.33 7.57
N ILE A 340 -17.99 1.71 6.60
CA ILE A 340 -18.69 2.42 5.54
C ILE A 340 -19.93 3.13 6.09
N GLY A 341 -20.15 4.36 5.64
CA GLY A 341 -21.28 5.21 6.09
C GLY A 341 -20.88 6.25 7.13
N TRP A 342 -21.88 6.78 7.83
CA TRP A 342 -21.71 7.84 8.80
C TRP A 342 -21.33 7.32 10.18
N VAL A 343 -20.35 7.98 10.80
CA VAL A 343 -19.96 7.79 12.20
C VAL A 343 -19.90 9.15 12.88
N GLU A 344 -20.46 9.27 14.08
CA GLU A 344 -20.30 10.45 14.92
C GLU A 344 -19.00 10.33 15.74
N GLY A 345 -18.21 11.39 15.76
CA GLY A 345 -16.96 11.44 16.51
C GLY A 345 -17.13 11.95 17.93
N ILE A 346 -16.07 11.75 18.73
CA ILE A 346 -16.00 12.25 20.11
C ILE A 346 -16.06 13.78 20.20
N ASP A 347 -15.78 14.48 19.09
CA ASP A 347 -15.85 15.94 18.96
C ASP A 347 -17.24 16.45 18.50
N GLY A 348 -18.24 15.56 18.42
CA GLY A 348 -19.60 15.87 17.94
C GLY A 348 -19.70 16.16 16.46
N LYS A 349 -18.62 16.00 15.68
CA LYS A 349 -18.64 16.07 14.21
C LYS A 349 -18.95 14.71 13.62
N HIS A 350 -19.34 14.71 12.37
CA HIS A 350 -19.66 13.50 11.64
C HIS A 350 -18.56 13.16 10.63
N HIS A 351 -18.40 11.87 10.36
CA HIS A 351 -17.42 11.34 9.43
C HIS A 351 -18.10 10.36 8.48
N LEU A 352 -18.01 10.61 7.18
CA LEU A 352 -18.59 9.76 6.14
C LEU A 352 -17.50 8.93 5.47
N THR A 353 -17.52 7.63 5.66
CA THR A 353 -16.66 6.73 4.89
C THR A 353 -17.38 6.29 3.62
N LEU A 354 -16.82 6.64 2.48
CA LEU A 354 -17.29 6.29 1.15
C LEU A 354 -16.56 5.05 0.65
N PHE A 355 -17.32 4.04 0.21
CA PHE A 355 -16.75 2.91 -0.51
C PHE A 355 -16.34 3.34 -1.93
N ILE A 356 -15.09 3.11 -2.29
CA ILE A 356 -14.55 3.43 -3.61
C ILE A 356 -14.01 2.15 -4.25
N GLN A 357 -14.75 1.63 -5.24
CA GLN A 357 -14.38 0.39 -5.93
C GLN A 357 -12.92 0.40 -6.40
N SER A 358 -12.08 -0.44 -5.79
CA SER A 358 -10.63 -0.53 -6.05
C SER A 358 -9.89 0.82 -5.96
N GLY A 359 -10.44 1.81 -5.28
CA GLY A 359 -9.86 3.14 -5.10
C GLY A 359 -9.92 4.05 -6.33
N ARG A 360 -10.63 3.69 -7.39
CA ARG A 360 -10.69 4.48 -8.64
C ARG A 360 -11.77 5.54 -8.58
N ILE A 361 -11.37 6.81 -8.54
CA ILE A 361 -12.25 7.97 -8.61
C ILE A 361 -12.18 8.55 -10.02
N LEU A 362 -13.28 8.36 -10.76
CA LEU A 362 -13.46 8.75 -12.15
C LEU A 362 -14.95 9.04 -12.39
N ASP A 363 -15.27 9.94 -13.29
CA ASP A 363 -16.64 10.14 -13.74
C ASP A 363 -17.04 9.05 -14.76
N LEU A 364 -18.00 8.24 -14.39
CA LEU A 364 -18.59 7.19 -15.20
C LEU A 364 -20.02 7.57 -15.59
N PRO A 365 -20.56 7.04 -16.71
CA PRO A 365 -21.96 7.23 -17.05
C PRO A 365 -22.89 6.84 -15.89
N GLY A 366 -23.69 7.79 -15.42
CA GLY A 366 -24.60 7.59 -14.27
C GLY A 366 -23.95 7.59 -12.88
N LYS A 367 -22.63 7.61 -12.78
CA LYS A 367 -21.87 7.67 -11.51
C LYS A 367 -20.70 8.64 -11.63
N PRO A 368 -20.92 9.97 -11.59
CA PRO A 368 -19.88 10.99 -11.72
C PRO A 368 -19.13 11.19 -10.39
N LEU A 369 -18.42 10.14 -9.92
CA LEU A 369 -17.78 10.06 -8.61
C LEU A 369 -16.79 11.20 -8.36
N LYS A 370 -15.97 11.53 -9.38
CA LYS A 370 -14.94 12.57 -9.27
C LYS A 370 -15.55 13.95 -9.14
N THR A 371 -16.59 14.23 -9.91
CA THR A 371 -17.40 15.47 -9.80
C THR A 371 -18.06 15.56 -8.43
N GLY A 372 -18.57 14.46 -7.88
CA GLY A 372 -19.11 14.40 -6.52
C GLY A 372 -18.08 14.77 -5.45
N CYS A 373 -16.89 14.18 -5.50
CA CYS A 373 -15.79 14.50 -4.59
C CYS A 373 -15.36 15.97 -4.71
N ARG A 374 -15.33 16.54 -5.92
CA ARG A 374 -15.04 17.96 -6.17
C ARG A 374 -16.06 18.87 -5.48
N LYS A 375 -17.36 18.61 -5.68
CA LYS A 375 -18.43 19.40 -5.06
C LYS A 375 -18.42 19.33 -3.54
N ILE A 376 -18.09 18.17 -2.98
CA ILE A 376 -17.88 18.05 -1.53
C ILE A 376 -16.68 18.91 -1.11
N ALA A 377 -15.55 18.83 -1.82
CA ALA A 377 -14.36 19.60 -1.50
C ALA A 377 -14.55 21.12 -1.57
N GLU A 378 -15.46 21.60 -2.44
CA GLU A 378 -15.80 23.03 -2.57
C GLU A 378 -16.51 23.61 -1.35
N ILE A 379 -17.19 22.77 -0.55
CA ILE A 379 -17.97 23.22 0.62
C ILE A 379 -17.41 22.72 1.96
N HIS A 380 -16.63 21.64 1.94
CA HIS A 380 -16.14 20.98 3.14
C HIS A 380 -14.97 21.75 3.77
N GLN A 381 -14.94 21.83 5.10
CA GLN A 381 -13.91 22.55 5.85
C GLN A 381 -13.03 21.62 6.71
N GLY A 382 -13.35 20.33 6.77
CA GLY A 382 -12.58 19.32 7.48
C GLY A 382 -11.48 18.71 6.63
N ASP A 383 -11.32 17.39 6.72
CA ASP A 383 -10.31 16.62 6.01
C ASP A 383 -10.93 15.59 5.06
N PHE A 384 -10.21 15.25 4.01
CA PHE A 384 -10.36 13.99 3.30
C PHE A 384 -9.32 13.01 3.83
N ARG A 385 -9.69 11.75 4.11
CA ARG A 385 -8.76 10.73 4.59
C ARG A 385 -8.85 9.48 3.73
N MET A 386 -7.72 9.07 3.18
CA MET A 386 -7.62 7.84 2.39
C MET A 386 -7.38 6.66 3.30
N THR A 387 -8.17 5.61 3.17
CA THR A 387 -7.99 4.41 3.98
C THR A 387 -6.98 3.44 3.35
N ALA A 388 -6.44 2.52 4.14
CA ALA A 388 -5.58 1.46 3.64
C ALA A 388 -6.35 0.40 2.81
N ASN A 389 -7.68 0.44 2.83
CA ASN A 389 -8.58 -0.38 2.00
C ASN A 389 -9.06 0.33 0.74
N GLN A 390 -8.38 1.43 0.34
CA GLN A 390 -8.65 2.20 -0.89
C GLN A 390 -9.96 3.01 -0.86
N ASN A 391 -10.52 3.28 0.31
CA ASN A 391 -11.72 4.07 0.50
C ASN A 391 -11.40 5.52 0.87
N LEU A 392 -12.42 6.36 0.96
CA LEU A 392 -12.31 7.79 1.26
C LEU A 392 -13.22 8.18 2.43
N ILE A 393 -12.66 8.85 3.42
CA ILE A 393 -13.42 9.42 4.53
C ILE A 393 -13.52 10.93 4.34
N ILE A 394 -14.72 11.46 4.38
CA ILE A 394 -15.01 12.90 4.53
C ILE A 394 -15.10 13.15 6.03
N ALA A 395 -14.02 13.70 6.60
CA ALA A 395 -13.86 13.76 8.05
C ALA A 395 -14.10 15.17 8.62
N GLY A 396 -14.74 15.24 9.78
CA GLY A 396 -14.96 16.51 10.48
C GLY A 396 -16.13 17.33 9.90
N VAL A 397 -17.18 16.68 9.47
CA VAL A 397 -18.39 17.31 8.92
C VAL A 397 -19.25 17.87 10.05
N PRO A 398 -19.53 19.17 10.11
CA PRO A 398 -20.48 19.74 11.06
C PRO A 398 -21.90 19.19 10.84
N ALA A 399 -22.70 19.12 11.90
CA ALA A 399 -24.05 18.54 11.85
C ALA A 399 -24.96 19.22 10.81
N ASP A 400 -24.85 20.53 10.63
CA ASP A 400 -25.62 21.33 9.67
C ASP A 400 -25.22 21.07 8.20
N GLN A 401 -24.02 20.53 7.94
CA GLN A 401 -23.55 20.17 6.60
C GLN A 401 -23.77 18.70 6.24
N LYS A 402 -24.14 17.85 7.21
CA LYS A 402 -24.31 16.42 7.00
C LYS A 402 -25.25 16.09 5.84
N THR A 403 -26.45 16.70 5.85
CA THR A 403 -27.48 16.44 4.84
C THR A 403 -27.02 16.83 3.44
N VAL A 404 -26.42 18.01 3.26
CA VAL A 404 -25.99 18.47 1.94
C VAL A 404 -24.84 17.61 1.39
N ILE A 405 -23.91 17.18 2.24
CA ILE A 405 -22.82 16.28 1.82
C ILE A 405 -23.38 14.91 1.43
N GLU A 406 -24.35 14.37 2.19
CA GLU A 406 -25.00 13.11 1.84
C GLU A 406 -25.75 13.19 0.51
N GLU A 407 -26.50 14.27 0.29
CA GLU A 407 -27.21 14.50 -0.99
C GLU A 407 -26.24 14.58 -2.17
N ILE A 408 -25.11 15.30 -2.02
CA ILE A 408 -24.08 15.34 -3.07
C ILE A 408 -23.53 13.93 -3.31
N ALA A 409 -23.19 13.19 -2.25
CA ALA A 409 -22.63 11.86 -2.36
C ALA A 409 -23.58 10.87 -3.05
N ARG A 410 -24.86 10.86 -2.68
CA ARG A 410 -25.89 10.03 -3.33
C ARG A 410 -26.14 10.41 -4.79
N ASN A 411 -26.29 11.69 -5.09
CA ASN A 411 -26.56 12.19 -6.44
C ASN A 411 -25.41 11.93 -7.42
N HIS A 412 -24.20 11.68 -6.91
CA HIS A 412 -23.02 11.38 -7.73
C HIS A 412 -22.55 9.93 -7.63
N GLY A 413 -23.34 9.04 -7.00
CA GLY A 413 -23.04 7.61 -6.89
C GLY A 413 -21.89 7.25 -5.95
N LEU A 414 -21.50 8.16 -5.04
CA LEU A 414 -20.51 7.91 -3.98
C LEU A 414 -21.11 7.11 -2.81
N ILE A 415 -22.42 7.18 -2.62
CA ILE A 415 -23.22 6.32 -1.76
C ILE A 415 -24.16 5.54 -2.64
N ASP A 416 -24.06 4.23 -2.64
CA ASP A 416 -24.95 3.31 -3.35
C ASP A 416 -25.41 2.23 -2.36
N ASP A 417 -26.67 2.25 -1.98
CA ASP A 417 -27.26 1.30 -1.01
C ASP A 417 -27.30 -0.15 -1.56
N LYS A 418 -26.94 -0.34 -2.83
CA LYS A 418 -26.82 -1.66 -3.46
C LYS A 418 -25.43 -2.28 -3.32
N ASP A 419 -24.45 -1.54 -2.78
CA ASP A 419 -23.14 -2.11 -2.55
C ASP A 419 -23.20 -3.16 -1.44
N SER A 420 -23.03 -4.43 -1.81
CA SER A 420 -23.05 -5.58 -0.91
C SER A 420 -21.85 -5.62 0.03
N GLU A 421 -21.94 -6.40 1.10
CA GLU A 421 -20.79 -6.66 1.97
C GLU A 421 -19.66 -7.39 1.21
N GLN A 422 -19.99 -8.28 0.26
CA GLN A 422 -18.99 -8.91 -0.60
C GLN A 422 -18.21 -7.87 -1.40
N ARG A 423 -18.89 -6.85 -1.92
CA ARG A 423 -18.26 -5.76 -2.67
C ARG A 423 -17.33 -4.91 -1.80
N LYS A 424 -17.80 -4.50 -0.62
CA LYS A 424 -17.04 -3.70 0.36
C LYS A 424 -15.81 -4.43 0.90
N ASN A 425 -15.87 -5.75 1.04
CA ASN A 425 -14.77 -6.61 1.52
C ASN A 425 -13.85 -7.10 0.39
N SER A 426 -14.02 -6.60 -0.84
CA SER A 426 -13.20 -6.97 -1.99
C SER A 426 -12.28 -5.83 -2.44
N MET A 427 -11.04 -6.18 -2.83
CA MET A 427 -10.03 -5.18 -3.20
C MET A 427 -9.13 -5.68 -4.35
N ALA A 428 -8.72 -4.78 -5.23
CA ALA A 428 -7.76 -5.10 -6.28
C ALA A 428 -6.59 -4.11 -6.36
N CYS A 429 -5.47 -4.56 -6.92
CA CYS A 429 -4.42 -3.66 -7.40
C CYS A 429 -4.76 -3.14 -8.81
N VAL A 430 -4.04 -2.09 -9.28
CA VAL A 430 -4.32 -1.49 -10.59
C VAL A 430 -4.14 -2.47 -11.76
N ALA A 431 -3.13 -3.31 -11.73
CA ALA A 431 -2.77 -4.28 -12.78
C ALA A 431 -2.75 -3.70 -14.21
N LEU A 432 -3.38 -4.38 -15.17
CA LEU A 432 -3.49 -3.90 -16.55
C LEU A 432 -4.46 -2.72 -16.65
N PRO A 433 -4.30 -1.80 -17.61
CA PRO A 433 -3.28 -1.81 -18.68
C PRO A 433 -1.95 -1.17 -18.29
N THR A 434 -1.88 -0.40 -17.20
CA THR A 434 -0.79 0.54 -16.91
C THR A 434 0.39 -0.08 -16.15
N CYS A 435 0.17 -1.08 -15.29
CA CYS A 435 1.25 -1.64 -14.49
C CYS A 435 2.19 -2.52 -15.34
N PRO A 436 3.49 -2.18 -15.49
CA PRO A 436 4.42 -2.96 -16.33
C PRO A 436 4.72 -4.35 -15.76
N LEU A 437 4.42 -4.59 -14.48
CA LEU A 437 4.64 -5.87 -13.80
C LEU A 437 3.40 -6.78 -13.80
N ALA A 438 2.26 -6.30 -14.29
CA ALA A 438 1.04 -7.09 -14.32
C ALA A 438 1.14 -8.25 -15.33
N MET A 439 0.71 -9.42 -14.89
CA MET A 439 0.62 -10.66 -15.71
C MET A 439 -0.84 -10.96 -16.05
N ALA A 440 -1.78 -10.48 -15.21
CA ALA A 440 -3.22 -10.63 -15.38
C ALA A 440 -3.94 -9.34 -15.00
N GLU A 441 -5.26 -9.31 -15.25
CA GLU A 441 -6.17 -8.27 -14.78
C GLU A 441 -6.31 -8.29 -13.26
N ALA A 442 -6.77 -7.16 -12.67
CA ALA A 442 -7.21 -7.11 -11.29
C ALA A 442 -8.32 -6.07 -11.10
N GLU A 443 -8.01 -4.75 -11.14
CA GLU A 443 -9.00 -3.68 -10.91
C GLU A 443 -10.19 -3.79 -11.86
N ARG A 444 -9.95 -3.97 -13.17
CA ARG A 444 -11.02 -4.06 -14.18
C ARG A 444 -11.80 -5.37 -14.13
N TYR A 445 -11.19 -6.42 -13.61
CA TYR A 445 -11.79 -7.74 -13.51
C TYR A 445 -12.63 -7.92 -12.25
N LEU A 446 -12.22 -7.29 -11.13
CA LEU A 446 -12.84 -7.49 -9.81
C LEU A 446 -14.37 -7.28 -9.79
N PRO A 447 -14.97 -6.26 -10.43
CA PRO A 447 -16.43 -6.08 -10.41
C PRO A 447 -17.20 -7.31 -10.92
N SER A 448 -16.78 -7.88 -12.05
CA SER A 448 -17.39 -9.10 -12.61
C SER A 448 -17.22 -10.32 -11.70
N LEU A 449 -16.06 -10.46 -11.06
CA LEU A 449 -15.81 -11.54 -10.10
C LEU A 449 -16.70 -11.41 -8.86
N ILE A 450 -16.90 -10.18 -8.36
CA ILE A 450 -17.81 -9.93 -7.22
C ILE A 450 -19.23 -10.36 -7.58
N GLU A 451 -19.78 -9.91 -8.72
CA GLU A 451 -21.13 -10.27 -9.16
C GLU A 451 -21.33 -11.80 -9.23
N LYS A 452 -20.34 -12.52 -9.73
CA LYS A 452 -20.37 -13.99 -9.77
C LYS A 452 -20.30 -14.60 -8.37
N THR A 453 -19.49 -14.05 -7.48
CA THR A 453 -19.40 -14.52 -6.09
C THR A 453 -20.70 -14.24 -5.33
N GLU A 454 -21.31 -13.07 -5.49
CA GLU A 454 -22.62 -12.72 -4.93
C GLU A 454 -23.71 -13.71 -5.39
N ALA A 455 -23.69 -14.07 -6.67
CA ALA A 455 -24.61 -15.08 -7.21
C ALA A 455 -24.39 -16.46 -6.57
N LEU A 456 -23.15 -16.85 -6.28
CA LEU A 456 -22.86 -18.10 -5.58
C LEU A 456 -23.31 -18.06 -4.11
N LEU A 457 -23.08 -16.96 -3.41
CA LEU A 457 -23.55 -16.77 -2.04
C LEU A 457 -25.09 -16.86 -1.97
N ALA A 458 -25.78 -16.19 -2.88
CA ALA A 458 -27.25 -16.24 -2.98
C ALA A 458 -27.76 -17.65 -3.33
N LYS A 459 -27.10 -18.36 -4.25
CA LYS A 459 -27.42 -19.76 -4.62
C LYS A 459 -27.40 -20.69 -3.41
N HIS A 460 -26.47 -20.47 -2.48
CA HIS A 460 -26.33 -21.28 -1.28
C HIS A 460 -27.07 -20.73 -0.06
N GLY A 461 -27.94 -19.71 -0.23
CA GLY A 461 -28.82 -19.19 0.81
C GLY A 461 -28.14 -18.29 1.85
N ILE A 462 -27.00 -17.73 1.52
CA ILE A 462 -26.21 -16.83 2.38
C ILE A 462 -25.84 -15.51 1.66
N PRO A 463 -26.84 -14.77 1.09
CA PRO A 463 -26.56 -13.58 0.26
C PRO A 463 -25.93 -12.42 1.02
N ASP A 464 -26.11 -12.36 2.34
CA ASP A 464 -25.60 -11.28 3.20
C ASP A 464 -24.19 -11.57 3.76
N ASP A 465 -23.69 -12.79 3.55
CA ASP A 465 -22.32 -13.15 3.93
C ASP A 465 -21.31 -12.59 2.93
N SER A 466 -20.04 -12.53 3.36
CA SER A 466 -18.95 -12.07 2.51
C SER A 466 -17.67 -12.85 2.75
N ILE A 467 -16.83 -12.89 1.72
CA ILE A 467 -15.48 -13.45 1.75
C ILE A 467 -14.52 -12.28 1.49
N ILE A 468 -13.52 -12.09 2.34
CA ILE A 468 -12.48 -11.10 2.08
C ILE A 468 -11.67 -11.55 0.87
N MET A 469 -12.01 -10.96 -0.30
CA MET A 469 -11.44 -11.32 -1.58
C MET A 469 -10.48 -10.25 -2.08
N ARG A 470 -9.27 -10.66 -2.48
CA ARG A 470 -8.27 -9.72 -2.97
C ARG A 470 -7.63 -10.24 -4.25
N VAL A 471 -7.66 -9.41 -5.31
CA VAL A 471 -7.13 -9.74 -6.63
C VAL A 471 -5.90 -8.90 -6.95
N VAL A 472 -4.82 -9.54 -7.36
CA VAL A 472 -3.59 -8.86 -7.77
C VAL A 472 -3.07 -9.40 -9.10
N GLY A 473 -2.65 -8.51 -9.99
CA GLY A 473 -2.17 -8.88 -11.32
C GLY A 473 -0.79 -9.56 -11.35
N CYS A 474 -0.08 -9.65 -10.22
CA CYS A 474 1.23 -10.30 -10.12
C CYS A 474 1.61 -10.58 -8.65
N PRO A 475 2.66 -11.41 -8.39
CA PRO A 475 3.06 -11.81 -7.04
C PRO A 475 3.71 -10.70 -6.18
N ASN A 476 3.82 -9.47 -6.67
CA ASN A 476 4.26 -8.35 -5.82
C ASN A 476 3.26 -7.97 -4.71
N GLY A 477 2.00 -8.44 -4.80
CA GLY A 477 1.02 -8.40 -3.74
C GLY A 477 0.56 -6.99 -3.35
N CYS A 478 0.45 -6.06 -4.30
CA CYS A 478 0.08 -4.65 -4.02
C CYS A 478 -1.33 -4.50 -3.41
N GLY A 479 -2.27 -5.41 -3.73
CA GLY A 479 -3.60 -5.50 -3.13
C GLY A 479 -3.67 -6.43 -1.91
N ARG A 480 -2.53 -6.85 -1.35
CA ARG A 480 -2.44 -7.66 -0.13
C ARG A 480 -3.17 -9.01 -0.18
N ALA A 481 -3.21 -9.67 -1.36
CA ALA A 481 -3.88 -10.96 -1.56
C ALA A 481 -3.37 -12.06 -0.61
N MET A 482 -2.10 -11.97 -0.14
CA MET A 482 -1.49 -12.93 0.80
C MET A 482 -1.89 -12.73 2.26
N LEU A 483 -3.02 -12.08 2.52
CA LEU A 483 -3.72 -12.01 3.81
C LEU A 483 -5.24 -12.18 3.62
N ALA A 484 -5.72 -12.37 2.39
CA ALA A 484 -7.14 -12.55 2.11
C ALA A 484 -7.64 -13.94 2.49
N GLU A 485 -8.93 -14.07 2.79
CA GLU A 485 -9.59 -15.37 2.91
C GLU A 485 -9.56 -16.11 1.55
N ALA A 486 -9.75 -15.35 0.45
CA ALA A 486 -9.56 -15.80 -0.92
C ALA A 486 -8.70 -14.80 -1.69
N GLY A 487 -7.47 -15.17 -2.03
CA GLY A 487 -6.50 -14.35 -2.75
C GLY A 487 -6.27 -14.88 -4.17
N LEU A 488 -6.50 -14.04 -5.20
CA LEU A 488 -6.18 -14.36 -6.59
C LEU A 488 -4.91 -13.62 -7.02
N VAL A 489 -3.89 -14.35 -7.47
CA VAL A 489 -2.60 -13.80 -7.87
C VAL A 489 -2.32 -14.12 -9.33
N GLY A 490 -2.27 -13.09 -10.18
CA GLY A 490 -2.07 -13.22 -11.62
C GLY A 490 -0.81 -13.99 -11.98
N LYS A 491 -0.95 -14.97 -12.87
CA LYS A 491 0.09 -15.85 -13.40
C LYS A 491 0.32 -15.62 -14.90
N GLY A 492 -0.72 -15.28 -15.62
CA GLY A 492 -0.76 -14.99 -17.06
C GLY A 492 -2.12 -14.40 -17.43
N PRO A 493 -2.35 -14.01 -18.70
CA PRO A 493 -3.64 -13.49 -19.15
C PRO A 493 -4.80 -14.44 -18.82
N GLY A 494 -5.76 -13.97 -17.99
CA GLY A 494 -6.90 -14.77 -17.54
C GLY A 494 -6.55 -15.96 -16.64
N LYS A 495 -5.32 -16.05 -16.12
CA LYS A 495 -4.85 -17.14 -15.27
C LYS A 495 -4.35 -16.64 -13.93
N TYR A 496 -4.78 -17.34 -12.88
CA TYR A 496 -4.46 -16.99 -11.50
C TYR A 496 -4.01 -18.19 -10.68
N ASN A 497 -3.16 -17.93 -9.70
CA ASN A 497 -3.00 -18.80 -8.55
C ASN A 497 -4.03 -18.38 -7.50
N VAL A 498 -4.78 -19.33 -6.95
CA VAL A 498 -5.78 -19.10 -5.91
C VAL A 498 -5.22 -19.55 -4.57
N TYR A 499 -5.23 -18.65 -3.61
CA TYR A 499 -4.78 -18.87 -2.24
C TYR A 499 -5.96 -18.75 -1.29
N LEU A 500 -6.12 -19.69 -0.35
CA LEU A 500 -7.21 -19.73 0.63
C LEU A 500 -6.67 -19.77 2.06
N GLY A 501 -7.48 -19.34 3.02
CA GLY A 501 -7.22 -19.53 4.44
C GLY A 501 -6.58 -18.37 5.17
N GLY A 502 -6.58 -17.14 4.64
CA GLY A 502 -6.42 -15.94 5.45
C GLY A 502 -7.58 -15.81 6.44
N ASN A 503 -7.53 -14.87 7.37
CA ASN A 503 -8.57 -14.68 8.39
C ASN A 503 -9.07 -13.23 8.45
N LEU A 504 -10.15 -13.03 9.20
CA LEU A 504 -10.80 -11.73 9.32
C LEU A 504 -9.86 -10.66 9.88
N GLU A 505 -9.02 -11.00 10.86
CA GLU A 505 -8.11 -10.08 11.55
C GLU A 505 -6.84 -9.74 10.74
N GLY A 506 -6.58 -10.46 9.62
CA GLY A 506 -5.37 -10.26 8.81
C GLY A 506 -4.09 -10.76 9.48
N THR A 507 -4.18 -11.78 10.30
CA THR A 507 -3.07 -12.35 11.08
C THR A 507 -2.55 -13.68 10.54
N ARG A 508 -3.18 -14.24 9.48
CA ARG A 508 -2.82 -15.54 8.89
C ARG A 508 -2.52 -15.41 7.40
N ILE A 509 -1.44 -16.07 6.96
CA ILE A 509 -1.05 -16.17 5.55
C ILE A 509 -1.83 -17.31 4.90
N PRO A 510 -2.51 -17.08 3.75
CA PRO A 510 -3.21 -18.11 3.02
C PRO A 510 -2.25 -19.09 2.34
N LYS A 511 -2.73 -20.28 2.04
CA LYS A 511 -2.02 -21.36 1.34
C LYS A 511 -2.49 -21.47 -0.10
N LEU A 512 -1.60 -21.89 -1.00
CA LEU A 512 -1.94 -22.19 -2.40
C LEU A 512 -2.97 -23.34 -2.44
N TYR A 513 -4.09 -23.08 -3.10
CA TYR A 513 -5.18 -24.05 -3.32
C TYR A 513 -5.24 -24.52 -4.77
N LEU A 514 -5.22 -23.58 -5.73
CA LEU A 514 -5.19 -23.88 -7.16
C LEU A 514 -4.07 -23.12 -7.85
N GLU A 515 -3.34 -23.78 -8.74
CA GLU A 515 -2.25 -23.16 -9.48
C GLU A 515 -2.60 -22.95 -10.95
N ASN A 516 -2.36 -21.74 -11.47
CA ASN A 516 -2.44 -21.38 -12.90
C ASN A 516 -3.78 -21.72 -13.56
N VAL A 517 -4.89 -21.45 -12.88
CA VAL A 517 -6.25 -21.78 -13.34
C VAL A 517 -6.96 -20.60 -13.98
N GLY A 518 -7.92 -20.89 -14.85
CA GLY A 518 -8.85 -19.91 -15.42
C GLY A 518 -10.10 -19.73 -14.56
N GLU A 519 -10.93 -18.76 -14.96
CA GLU A 519 -12.12 -18.36 -14.21
C GLU A 519 -13.08 -19.52 -13.94
N ASP A 520 -13.40 -20.32 -14.96
CA ASP A 520 -14.35 -21.43 -14.81
C ASP A 520 -13.94 -22.42 -13.71
N VAL A 521 -12.63 -22.74 -13.66
CA VAL A 521 -12.10 -23.72 -12.69
C VAL A 521 -12.21 -23.20 -11.25
N TYR A 522 -11.84 -21.94 -10.99
CA TYR A 522 -11.92 -21.45 -9.61
C TYR A 522 -13.33 -21.05 -9.20
N LEU A 523 -14.23 -20.66 -10.11
CA LEU A 523 -15.63 -20.44 -9.80
C LEU A 523 -16.34 -21.76 -9.46
N ASP A 524 -16.08 -22.85 -10.18
CA ASP A 524 -16.55 -24.18 -9.84
C ASP A 524 -16.06 -24.64 -8.45
N ALA A 525 -14.81 -24.31 -8.13
CA ALA A 525 -14.27 -24.60 -6.80
C ALA A 525 -14.94 -23.74 -5.71
N PHE A 526 -15.15 -22.44 -5.96
CA PHE A 526 -15.86 -21.57 -5.02
C PHE A 526 -17.31 -21.97 -4.82
N ASP A 527 -18.02 -22.39 -5.86
CA ASP A 527 -19.38 -22.89 -5.76
C ASP A 527 -19.47 -24.05 -4.75
N LYS A 528 -18.58 -25.03 -4.86
CA LYS A 528 -18.51 -26.17 -3.94
C LYS A 528 -18.14 -25.73 -2.51
N LEU A 529 -17.12 -24.89 -2.38
CA LEU A 529 -16.63 -24.46 -1.06
C LEU A 529 -17.63 -23.56 -0.33
N ILE A 530 -18.30 -22.65 -1.04
CA ILE A 530 -19.35 -21.79 -0.49
C ILE A 530 -20.55 -22.65 -0.05
N GLY A 531 -20.93 -23.66 -0.83
CA GLY A 531 -22.00 -24.61 -0.45
C GLY A 531 -21.67 -25.40 0.81
N GLN A 532 -20.42 -25.88 0.93
CA GLN A 532 -19.96 -26.54 2.15
C GLN A 532 -19.91 -25.57 3.34
N TRP A 533 -19.40 -24.36 3.14
CA TRP A 533 -19.36 -23.33 4.17
C TRP A 533 -20.76 -22.98 4.66
N ALA A 534 -21.69 -22.74 3.77
CA ALA A 534 -23.09 -22.43 4.12
C ALA A 534 -23.74 -23.52 4.98
N SER A 535 -23.45 -24.81 4.71
CA SER A 535 -24.10 -25.95 5.39
C SER A 535 -23.33 -26.49 6.59
N GLU A 536 -22.03 -26.27 6.72
CA GLU A 536 -21.15 -26.97 7.67
C GLU A 536 -20.32 -26.04 8.56
N ARG A 537 -20.47 -24.70 8.41
CA ARG A 537 -19.77 -23.73 9.26
C ARG A 537 -20.29 -23.75 10.69
N ASN A 538 -19.42 -23.45 11.64
CA ASN A 538 -19.82 -23.12 12.99
C ASN A 538 -20.49 -21.73 13.03
N ASP A 539 -21.20 -21.42 14.10
CA ASP A 539 -21.82 -20.10 14.27
C ASP A 539 -20.75 -18.99 14.24
N GLY A 540 -20.96 -17.98 13.37
CA GLY A 540 -20.04 -16.87 13.16
C GLY A 540 -18.71 -17.23 12.48
N GLU A 541 -18.50 -18.45 12.00
CA GLU A 541 -17.25 -18.87 11.38
C GLU A 541 -17.07 -18.27 9.98
N CYS A 542 -15.99 -17.49 9.80
CA CYS A 542 -15.61 -16.92 8.53
C CYS A 542 -15.11 -17.97 7.53
N PHE A 543 -15.18 -17.66 6.23
CA PHE A 543 -14.78 -18.57 5.16
C PHE A 543 -13.33 -19.06 5.29
N GLY A 544 -12.40 -18.16 5.63
CA GLY A 544 -10.98 -18.49 5.78
C GLY A 544 -10.70 -19.44 6.95
N ASP A 545 -11.45 -19.35 8.05
CA ASP A 545 -11.34 -20.25 9.19
C ASP A 545 -11.94 -21.62 8.87
N PHE A 546 -13.08 -21.62 8.18
CA PHE A 546 -13.73 -22.83 7.70
C PHE A 546 -12.81 -23.69 6.83
N VAL A 547 -12.13 -23.10 5.83
CA VAL A 547 -11.26 -23.88 4.93
C VAL A 547 -10.05 -24.48 5.64
N ILE A 548 -9.54 -23.82 6.69
CA ILE A 548 -8.47 -24.36 7.56
C ILE A 548 -9.02 -25.50 8.44
N ARG A 549 -10.13 -25.27 9.14
CA ARG A 549 -10.74 -26.27 10.03
C ARG A 549 -11.12 -27.55 9.29
N LYS A 550 -11.62 -27.42 8.06
CA LYS A 550 -11.99 -28.57 7.20
C LYS A 550 -10.77 -29.23 6.54
N GLY A 551 -9.56 -28.71 6.73
CA GLY A 551 -8.36 -29.27 6.11
C GLY A 551 -8.30 -29.14 4.59
N ILE A 552 -9.08 -28.20 4.01
CA ILE A 552 -9.07 -27.90 2.56
C ILE A 552 -7.70 -27.35 2.16
N VAL A 553 -7.13 -26.51 2.99
CA VAL A 553 -5.73 -26.07 2.92
C VAL A 553 -5.08 -26.17 4.30
N ALA A 554 -3.77 -26.42 4.33
CA ALA A 554 -3.01 -26.44 5.58
C ALA A 554 -2.70 -25.01 6.06
N GLU A 555 -2.64 -24.82 7.37
CA GLU A 555 -2.23 -23.55 7.96
C GLU A 555 -0.73 -23.29 7.73
N VAL A 556 -0.38 -22.08 7.29
CA VAL A 556 1.00 -21.62 7.16
C VAL A 556 1.45 -21.04 8.51
N LYS A 557 2.14 -21.84 9.32
CA LYS A 557 2.68 -21.43 10.64
C LYS A 557 4.02 -20.74 10.49
N VAL A 558 4.94 -21.34 9.75
CA VAL A 558 6.28 -20.82 9.46
C VAL A 558 6.43 -20.64 7.97
N SER A 559 6.47 -19.39 7.50
CA SER A 559 6.42 -19.08 6.07
C SER A 559 7.54 -19.72 5.25
N VAL A 560 8.76 -19.76 5.77
CA VAL A 560 9.93 -20.30 5.04
C VAL A 560 9.82 -21.80 4.76
N THR A 561 9.16 -22.56 5.62
CA THR A 561 9.00 -24.01 5.49
C THR A 561 7.65 -24.41 4.92
N ASP A 562 6.57 -23.74 5.35
CA ASP A 562 5.22 -24.24 5.14
C ASP A 562 4.56 -23.66 3.88
N PHE A 563 5.00 -22.47 3.43
CA PHE A 563 4.28 -21.77 2.37
C PHE A 563 4.32 -22.51 1.03
N HIS A 564 5.46 -23.10 0.67
CA HIS A 564 5.65 -23.84 -0.57
C HIS A 564 5.59 -25.37 -0.41
N ALA A 565 5.46 -25.87 0.83
CA ALA A 565 5.39 -27.30 1.13
C ALA A 565 4.12 -27.97 0.54
#